data_b6660e1b98e355f5f7b6ae9147d4ec5b
#
_entry.id   b6660e1b98e355f5f7b6ae9147d4ec5b
#
_cell.length_a   1.000
_cell.length_b   1.000
_cell.length_c   1.000
_cell.angle_alpha   90.00
_cell.angle_beta   90.00
_cell.angle_gamma   90.00
#
_symmetry.space_group_name_H-M   'P 1'
#
loop_
_entity.id
_entity.type
_entity.pdbx_description
1 polymer ?
#
loop_
_entity_poly.entity_id
_entity_poly.type
_entity_poly.pdbx_seq_one_letter_code
_entity_poly.pdbx_strand_id
1 'polypeptide(L)'
;MNRVLIGIGLFILLLWPGLCPAAEPAPETPSEQSAAAAYDYRDPLFRDTPRGALQGFMQYAKDGDYQTAAEYLDLRFLPTGMTAEQGPLYARQLLAIIERNLWLNPQELDDTPEGKTDDKLPAYREGFARLEAEKKAYQLLLQRVPSSEYGSLWKVSNATVAKLPKLYQALGYGPVVEWFIEHIPEGRLFTLNLWEWAMMLAYLALAFLFVVPVTWLLQWPLSRSSHPLKAELGAFIRGPLRFFAAVALDRAMLANSTLSAAMQEIVNTGFFFILATVWLIWALVGLAQSSLRERWIAKGNKQAASLLRPLGNFLRVALLSLATLLWLEHLGFNAGTILAGMGIGGLAIALASKQSIENLIGTITLYSAAPIKVGNIGNFGGVRGTVEEIGLRCTRIRTLDRSVIHMPNAKLAEMEIENISEREKIRFKTEIRLDYSTDAKQLQAIINDIKALLKQHEKVDESPMRVTFKGFGNAGLELNILAYVGTTSLPVYQEVAEELQLGIMAIVAEHGSKMVPVWPVSA
;
A
#
# COMPACT_ATOMS: atom_id res chain seq x y z
N MET A 1 18.10 -1.34 -13.59
CA MET A 1 16.95 -2.12 -14.10
C MET A 1 17.15 -3.63 -13.96
N ASN A 2 18.32 -4.20 -14.30
CA ASN A 2 18.56 -5.66 -14.20
C ASN A 2 18.62 -6.24 -12.77
N ARG A 3 18.96 -5.47 -11.73
CA ARG A 3 19.01 -5.98 -10.34
C ARG A 3 17.63 -6.12 -9.66
N VAL A 4 16.63 -5.40 -10.12
CA VAL A 4 15.26 -5.47 -9.58
C VAL A 4 14.51 -6.68 -10.16
N LEU A 5 14.73 -6.98 -11.44
CA LEU A 5 14.12 -8.17 -12.08
C LEU A 5 14.69 -9.50 -11.54
N ILE A 6 15.97 -9.52 -11.17
CA ILE A 6 16.58 -10.71 -10.53
C ILE A 6 16.04 -10.89 -9.10
N GLY A 7 15.79 -9.81 -8.36
CA GLY A 7 15.19 -9.86 -7.02
C GLY A 7 13.74 -10.36 -7.04
N ILE A 8 12.96 -9.98 -8.04
CA ILE A 8 11.56 -10.43 -8.20
C ILE A 8 11.54 -11.91 -8.64
N GLY A 9 12.43 -12.33 -9.53
CA GLY A 9 12.55 -13.73 -9.94
C GLY A 9 12.94 -14.67 -8.80
N LEU A 10 13.86 -14.27 -7.92
CA LEU A 10 14.26 -15.06 -6.74
C LEU A 10 13.16 -15.10 -5.67
N PHE A 11 12.38 -14.01 -5.51
CA PHE A 11 11.26 -13.96 -4.56
C PHE A 11 10.08 -14.84 -5.00
N ILE A 12 9.84 -14.96 -6.29
CA ILE A 12 8.82 -15.87 -6.86
C ILE A 12 9.23 -17.33 -6.66
N LEU A 13 10.52 -17.66 -6.72
CA LEU A 13 11.02 -19.03 -6.48
C LEU A 13 10.97 -19.45 -4.99
N LEU A 14 11.05 -18.50 -4.07
CA LEU A 14 10.99 -18.77 -2.62
C LEU A 14 9.56 -18.86 -2.06
N LEU A 15 8.54 -18.45 -2.82
CA LEU A 15 7.13 -18.46 -2.40
C LEU A 15 6.29 -19.56 -3.07
N TRP A 16 6.95 -20.56 -3.70
CA TRP A 16 6.24 -21.68 -4.28
C TRP A 16 5.87 -22.70 -3.19
N PRO A 17 4.57 -22.91 -2.87
CA PRO A 17 4.15 -23.82 -1.78
C PRO A 17 4.29 -25.31 -2.11
N GLY A 18 5.01 -25.66 -3.18
CA GLY A 18 5.13 -27.05 -3.66
C GLY A 18 6.33 -27.84 -3.17
N LEU A 19 7.19 -27.32 -2.27
CA LEU A 19 8.44 -28.00 -1.86
C LEU A 19 8.57 -28.25 -0.35
N CYS A 20 7.47 -28.23 0.40
CA CYS A 20 7.45 -28.94 1.68
C CYS A 20 6.82 -30.32 1.46
N PRO A 21 7.54 -31.42 1.62
CA PRO A 21 6.90 -32.71 1.77
C PRO A 21 6.04 -32.62 3.03
N ALA A 22 4.74 -32.80 2.87
CA ALA A 22 3.85 -33.01 4.00
C ALA A 22 4.46 -34.16 4.82
N ALA A 23 4.67 -33.94 6.11
CA ALA A 23 5.05 -34.99 7.01
C ALA A 23 3.99 -36.07 6.88
N GLU A 24 4.38 -37.27 6.46
CA GLU A 24 3.53 -38.43 6.49
C GLU A 24 2.99 -38.57 7.91
N PRO A 25 1.67 -38.67 8.10
CA PRO A 25 1.13 -39.05 9.39
C PRO A 25 1.69 -40.45 9.73
N ALA A 26 2.19 -40.60 10.94
CA ALA A 26 2.64 -41.89 11.44
C ALA A 26 1.56 -42.94 11.18
N PRO A 27 1.92 -44.18 10.83
CA PRO A 27 0.95 -45.21 10.55
C PRO A 27 0.12 -45.47 11.81
N GLU A 28 -1.16 -45.10 11.75
CA GLU A 28 -2.12 -45.53 12.75
C GLU A 28 -2.19 -47.05 12.67
N THR A 29 -1.93 -47.73 13.79
CA THR A 29 -2.18 -49.13 13.95
C THR A 29 -3.62 -49.45 13.59
N PRO A 30 -3.90 -50.39 12.71
CA PRO A 30 -5.27 -50.70 12.37
C PRO A 30 -6.01 -51.22 13.61
N SER A 31 -7.03 -50.48 14.04
CA SER A 31 -8.02 -51.03 14.95
C SER A 31 -8.70 -52.22 14.23
N GLU A 32 -8.56 -53.40 14.79
CA GLU A 32 -9.31 -54.61 14.42
C GLU A 32 -10.81 -54.39 14.60
N GLN A 33 -11.49 -53.75 13.62
CA GLN A 33 -12.94 -53.82 13.44
C GLN A 33 -13.33 -53.16 12.12
N SER A 34 -12.87 -53.71 11.02
CA SER A 34 -13.61 -53.73 9.76
C SER A 34 -13.03 -54.85 8.91
N ALA A 35 -13.45 -56.04 9.19
CA ALA A 35 -13.41 -57.10 8.18
C ALA A 35 -14.45 -56.73 7.10
N ALA A 36 -14.21 -55.64 6.35
CA ALA A 36 -14.79 -55.46 5.04
C ALA A 36 -14.22 -56.59 4.22
N ALA A 37 -15.09 -57.50 3.77
CA ALA A 37 -14.77 -58.59 2.90
C ALA A 37 -13.81 -58.08 1.82
N ALA A 38 -12.62 -58.67 1.72
CA ALA A 38 -11.68 -58.39 0.65
C ALA A 38 -12.38 -58.82 -0.65
N TYR A 39 -12.95 -57.84 -1.36
CA TYR A 39 -13.48 -58.04 -2.69
C TYR A 39 -12.30 -58.41 -3.59
N ASP A 40 -12.32 -59.59 -4.09
CA ASP A 40 -11.38 -60.07 -5.11
C ASP A 40 -11.66 -59.28 -6.40
N TYR A 41 -10.94 -58.15 -6.59
CA TYR A 41 -11.07 -57.32 -7.79
C TYR A 41 -10.60 -58.11 -9.00
N ARG A 42 -11.55 -58.65 -9.75
CA ARG A 42 -11.27 -59.52 -10.93
C ARG A 42 -11.08 -58.69 -12.20
N ASP A 43 -11.65 -57.49 -12.25
CA ASP A 43 -11.53 -56.62 -13.42
C ASP A 43 -10.21 -55.83 -13.40
N PRO A 44 -9.34 -55.97 -14.43
CA PRO A 44 -8.08 -55.25 -14.51
C PRO A 44 -8.22 -53.73 -14.62
N LEU A 45 -9.41 -53.24 -14.93
CA LEU A 45 -9.73 -51.81 -15.02
C LEU A 45 -10.49 -51.30 -13.78
N PHE A 46 -10.60 -52.09 -12.71
CA PHE A 46 -11.23 -51.69 -11.43
C PHE A 46 -12.67 -51.17 -11.57
N ARG A 47 -13.47 -51.74 -12.51
CA ARG A 47 -14.86 -51.34 -12.74
C ARG A 47 -15.86 -52.09 -11.87
N ASP A 48 -15.38 -52.79 -10.84
CA ASP A 48 -16.22 -53.55 -9.91
C ASP A 48 -17.07 -52.66 -9.00
N THR A 49 -16.65 -51.44 -8.76
CA THR A 49 -17.35 -50.45 -7.93
C THR A 49 -17.63 -49.16 -8.71
N PRO A 50 -18.67 -48.38 -8.32
CA PRO A 50 -18.94 -47.08 -8.94
C PRO A 50 -17.75 -46.13 -8.87
N ARG A 51 -17.09 -46.04 -7.67
CA ARG A 51 -15.89 -45.23 -7.44
C ARG A 51 -14.75 -45.64 -8.36
N GLY A 52 -14.41 -46.94 -8.39
CA GLY A 52 -13.34 -47.45 -9.23
C GLY A 52 -13.58 -47.18 -10.72
N ALA A 53 -14.81 -47.39 -11.20
CA ALA A 53 -15.19 -47.09 -12.57
C ALA A 53 -15.01 -45.59 -12.93
N LEU A 54 -15.45 -44.68 -12.08
CA LEU A 54 -15.28 -43.24 -12.36
C LEU A 54 -13.82 -42.79 -12.24
N GLN A 55 -13.09 -43.31 -11.26
CA GLN A 55 -11.65 -43.00 -11.09
C GLN A 55 -10.83 -43.48 -12.29
N GLY A 56 -11.04 -44.74 -12.72
CA GLY A 56 -10.37 -45.31 -13.88
C GLY A 56 -10.70 -44.55 -15.15
N PHE A 57 -11.97 -44.23 -15.39
CA PHE A 57 -12.37 -43.39 -16.51
C PHE A 57 -11.61 -42.04 -16.50
N MET A 58 -11.65 -41.33 -15.35
CA MET A 58 -11.01 -40.03 -15.25
C MET A 58 -9.49 -40.11 -15.42
N GLN A 59 -8.86 -41.17 -14.94
CA GLN A 59 -7.42 -41.36 -15.09
C GLN A 59 -7.04 -41.55 -16.56
N TYR A 60 -7.58 -42.56 -17.24
CA TYR A 60 -7.25 -42.85 -18.64
C TYR A 60 -7.63 -41.69 -19.57
N ALA A 61 -8.81 -41.10 -19.37
CA ALA A 61 -9.23 -39.98 -20.17
C ALA A 61 -8.33 -38.72 -19.97
N LYS A 62 -7.82 -38.49 -18.74
CA LYS A 62 -6.86 -37.42 -18.45
C LYS A 62 -5.48 -37.68 -19.02
N ASP A 63 -5.09 -38.94 -19.13
CA ASP A 63 -3.81 -39.34 -19.72
C ASP A 63 -3.87 -39.36 -21.27
N GLY A 64 -5.03 -39.01 -21.86
CA GLY A 64 -5.25 -38.98 -23.32
C GLY A 64 -5.59 -40.33 -23.92
N ASP A 65 -5.62 -41.42 -23.14
CA ASP A 65 -6.00 -42.74 -23.62
C ASP A 65 -7.53 -42.89 -23.69
N TYR A 66 -8.12 -42.20 -24.67
CA TYR A 66 -9.56 -42.25 -24.90
C TYR A 66 -10.05 -43.62 -25.38
N GLN A 67 -9.15 -44.45 -25.90
CA GLN A 67 -9.47 -45.80 -26.31
C GLN A 67 -9.82 -46.66 -25.10
N THR A 68 -8.95 -46.69 -24.11
CA THR A 68 -9.19 -47.38 -22.83
C THR A 68 -10.30 -46.69 -22.01
N ALA A 69 -10.37 -45.35 -22.02
CA ALA A 69 -11.45 -44.61 -21.36
C ALA A 69 -12.83 -44.94 -21.93
N ALA A 70 -12.96 -45.28 -23.22
CA ALA A 70 -14.21 -45.71 -23.83
C ALA A 70 -14.73 -47.03 -23.26
N GLU A 71 -13.87 -47.90 -22.70
CA GLU A 71 -14.30 -49.15 -22.07
C GLU A 71 -15.12 -48.95 -20.78
N TYR A 72 -15.02 -47.77 -20.19
CA TYR A 72 -15.84 -47.34 -19.05
C TYR A 72 -17.21 -46.81 -19.46
N LEU A 73 -17.50 -46.69 -20.76
CA LEU A 73 -18.81 -46.27 -21.28
C LEU A 73 -19.64 -47.50 -21.64
N ASP A 74 -20.95 -47.46 -21.39
CA ASP A 74 -21.86 -48.46 -21.90
C ASP A 74 -22.32 -48.07 -23.31
N LEU A 75 -21.65 -48.60 -24.30
CA LEU A 75 -21.91 -48.36 -25.73
C LEU A 75 -22.97 -49.27 -26.34
N ARG A 76 -23.72 -50.02 -25.51
CA ARG A 76 -24.83 -50.85 -25.97
C ARG A 76 -26.09 -49.99 -26.11
N PHE A 77 -26.95 -50.34 -27.04
CA PHE A 77 -28.26 -49.68 -27.25
C PHE A 77 -28.16 -48.15 -27.45
N LEU A 78 -27.20 -47.73 -28.27
CA LEU A 78 -27.04 -46.32 -28.63
C LEU A 78 -28.17 -45.86 -29.59
N PRO A 79 -28.56 -44.56 -29.54
CA PRO A 79 -29.54 -43.99 -30.47
C PRO A 79 -29.08 -44.06 -31.93
N THR A 80 -30.03 -43.96 -32.87
CA THR A 80 -29.76 -43.89 -34.32
C THR A 80 -28.80 -42.73 -34.63
N GLY A 81 -27.70 -43.04 -35.34
CA GLY A 81 -26.63 -42.06 -35.67
C GLY A 81 -25.44 -42.08 -34.73
N MET A 82 -25.46 -42.85 -33.64
CA MET A 82 -24.32 -43.09 -32.75
C MET A 82 -23.80 -44.51 -32.93
N THR A 83 -22.48 -44.68 -32.97
CA THR A 83 -21.83 -46.01 -33.13
C THR A 83 -20.86 -46.29 -32.00
N ALA A 84 -20.62 -47.56 -31.68
CA ALA A 84 -19.65 -47.95 -30.66
C ALA A 84 -18.20 -47.58 -31.05
N GLU A 85 -17.90 -47.47 -32.34
CA GLU A 85 -16.60 -47.05 -32.86
C GLU A 85 -16.25 -45.59 -32.44
N GLN A 86 -17.25 -44.76 -32.18
CA GLN A 86 -17.09 -43.39 -31.69
C GLN A 86 -16.91 -43.32 -30.17
N GLY A 87 -16.72 -44.45 -29.47
CA GLY A 87 -16.48 -44.52 -28.03
C GLY A 87 -15.41 -43.57 -27.53
N PRO A 88 -14.22 -43.50 -28.16
CA PRO A 88 -13.18 -42.55 -27.79
C PRO A 88 -13.63 -41.09 -27.90
N LEU A 89 -14.43 -40.73 -28.89
CA LEU A 89 -14.99 -39.38 -29.03
C LEU A 89 -15.95 -39.05 -27.87
N TYR A 90 -16.81 -40.01 -27.49
CA TYR A 90 -17.73 -39.84 -26.37
C TYR A 90 -17.00 -39.75 -25.04
N ALA A 91 -15.90 -40.50 -24.85
CA ALA A 91 -15.04 -40.38 -23.67
C ALA A 91 -14.41 -38.99 -23.58
N ARG A 92 -13.87 -38.46 -24.69
CA ARG A 92 -13.35 -37.09 -24.76
C ARG A 92 -14.44 -36.06 -24.47
N GLN A 93 -15.63 -36.19 -25.03
CA GLN A 93 -16.75 -35.28 -24.78
C GLN A 93 -17.18 -35.29 -23.30
N LEU A 94 -17.25 -36.47 -22.68
CA LEU A 94 -17.59 -36.60 -21.26
C LEU A 94 -16.54 -35.96 -20.38
N LEU A 95 -15.24 -36.20 -20.61
CA LEU A 95 -14.16 -35.55 -19.87
C LEU A 95 -14.25 -34.04 -19.98
N ALA A 96 -14.43 -33.50 -21.18
CA ALA A 96 -14.54 -32.07 -21.41
C ALA A 96 -15.72 -31.42 -20.65
N ILE A 97 -16.88 -32.09 -20.63
CA ILE A 97 -18.04 -31.65 -19.86
C ILE A 97 -17.72 -31.65 -18.37
N ILE A 98 -17.06 -32.69 -17.87
CA ILE A 98 -16.65 -32.80 -16.46
C ILE A 98 -15.66 -31.71 -16.11
N GLU A 99 -14.56 -31.58 -16.83
CA GLU A 99 -13.49 -30.61 -16.51
C GLU A 99 -13.94 -29.14 -16.58
N ARG A 100 -14.93 -28.84 -17.42
CA ARG A 100 -15.44 -27.49 -17.58
C ARG A 100 -16.49 -27.10 -16.53
N ASN A 101 -17.38 -28.05 -16.17
CA ASN A 101 -18.60 -27.71 -15.44
C ASN A 101 -18.70 -28.31 -14.03
N LEU A 102 -17.80 -29.22 -13.67
CA LEU A 102 -17.92 -30.00 -12.44
C LEU A 102 -16.60 -30.07 -11.67
N TRP A 103 -16.67 -29.83 -10.36
CA TRP A 103 -15.66 -30.28 -9.41
C TRP A 103 -16.08 -31.66 -8.91
N LEU A 104 -15.66 -32.70 -9.62
CA LEU A 104 -15.98 -34.09 -9.27
C LEU A 104 -14.94 -34.63 -8.29
N ASN A 105 -15.41 -35.09 -7.14
CA ASN A 105 -14.63 -35.89 -6.22
C ASN A 105 -15.11 -37.35 -6.29
N PRO A 106 -14.40 -38.25 -6.97
CA PRO A 106 -14.80 -39.64 -7.05
C PRO A 106 -14.93 -40.35 -5.70
N GLN A 107 -14.31 -39.83 -4.66
CA GLN A 107 -14.38 -40.38 -3.29
C GLN A 107 -15.78 -40.26 -2.67
N GLU A 108 -16.68 -39.44 -3.23
CA GLU A 108 -18.07 -39.33 -2.78
C GLU A 108 -18.97 -40.47 -3.25
N LEU A 109 -18.50 -41.24 -4.25
CA LEU A 109 -19.19 -42.41 -4.72
C LEU A 109 -18.95 -43.63 -3.84
N ASP A 110 -19.90 -44.57 -3.86
CA ASP A 110 -19.79 -45.81 -3.11
C ASP A 110 -18.67 -46.71 -3.66
N ASP A 111 -17.95 -47.35 -2.76
CA ASP A 111 -16.83 -48.27 -3.08
C ASP A 111 -17.22 -49.73 -2.87
N THR A 112 -18.51 -50.01 -2.87
CA THR A 112 -19.06 -51.38 -2.85
C THR A 112 -19.58 -51.79 -4.22
N PRO A 113 -19.53 -53.07 -4.59
CA PRO A 113 -20.06 -53.54 -5.87
C PRO A 113 -21.56 -53.32 -6.03
N GLU A 114 -22.29 -53.23 -4.95
CA GLU A 114 -23.73 -52.94 -4.92
C GLU A 114 -24.04 -51.50 -5.29
N GLY A 115 -23.10 -50.56 -5.01
CA GLY A 115 -23.29 -49.13 -5.12
C GLY A 115 -24.25 -48.58 -4.07
N LYS A 116 -24.61 -47.32 -4.19
CA LYS A 116 -25.47 -46.64 -3.24
C LYS A 116 -26.92 -47.10 -3.34
N THR A 117 -27.48 -47.58 -2.23
CA THR A 117 -28.83 -48.16 -2.19
C THR A 117 -29.89 -47.20 -1.65
N ASP A 118 -29.53 -46.04 -1.14
CA ASP A 118 -30.41 -45.05 -0.50
C ASP A 118 -30.67 -43.77 -1.34
N ASP A 119 -30.25 -43.76 -2.60
CA ASP A 119 -30.31 -42.57 -3.49
C ASP A 119 -31.63 -42.44 -4.30
N LYS A 120 -32.62 -43.28 -4.04
CA LYS A 120 -33.90 -43.36 -4.77
C LYS A 120 -33.75 -43.77 -6.25
N LEU A 121 -32.60 -44.22 -6.68
CA LEU A 121 -32.36 -44.80 -7.98
C LEU A 121 -32.50 -46.34 -7.93
N PRO A 122 -32.74 -46.99 -9.05
CA PRO A 122 -32.68 -48.47 -9.11
C PRO A 122 -31.29 -48.97 -8.69
N ALA A 123 -31.19 -50.09 -7.98
CA ALA A 123 -29.97 -50.67 -7.44
C ALA A 123 -28.85 -50.93 -8.47
N TYR A 124 -29.14 -50.87 -9.76
CA TYR A 124 -28.16 -50.99 -10.84
C TYR A 124 -27.71 -49.64 -11.41
N ARG A 125 -28.10 -48.53 -10.79
CA ARG A 125 -27.71 -47.16 -11.22
C ARG A 125 -27.27 -46.31 -10.02
N GLU A 126 -26.25 -45.50 -10.26
CA GLU A 126 -25.77 -44.49 -9.28
C GLU A 126 -25.53 -43.17 -10.01
N GLY A 127 -25.93 -42.06 -9.36
CA GLY A 127 -25.73 -40.72 -9.90
C GLY A 127 -24.38 -40.17 -9.50
N PHE A 128 -23.54 -39.77 -10.45
CA PHE A 128 -22.24 -39.19 -10.13
C PHE A 128 -22.16 -37.67 -10.36
N ALA A 129 -23.09 -37.10 -11.12
CA ALA A 129 -23.15 -35.65 -11.30
C ALA A 129 -24.52 -35.16 -11.76
N ARG A 130 -24.79 -33.89 -11.52
CA ARG A 130 -25.98 -33.20 -12.02
C ARG A 130 -25.55 -31.91 -12.72
N LEU A 131 -26.01 -31.73 -13.97
CA LEU A 131 -25.72 -30.61 -14.83
C LEU A 131 -27.00 -29.89 -15.25
N GLU A 132 -26.94 -28.57 -15.38
CA GLU A 132 -28.01 -27.79 -15.96
C GLU A 132 -27.60 -27.27 -17.35
N ALA A 133 -28.36 -27.62 -18.35
CA ALA A 133 -28.19 -27.14 -19.72
C ALA A 133 -29.55 -26.75 -20.31
N GLU A 134 -29.65 -25.65 -21.02
CA GLU A 134 -30.88 -25.15 -21.65
C GLU A 134 -32.10 -25.13 -20.70
N LYS A 135 -31.88 -24.74 -19.42
CA LYS A 135 -32.90 -24.73 -18.34
C LYS A 135 -33.47 -26.13 -18.00
N LYS A 136 -32.78 -27.21 -18.35
CA LYS A 136 -33.11 -28.58 -17.96
C LYS A 136 -31.97 -29.16 -17.13
N ALA A 137 -32.35 -29.90 -16.07
CA ALA A 137 -31.39 -30.65 -15.27
C ALA A 137 -31.14 -32.02 -15.91
N TYR A 138 -29.88 -32.33 -16.10
CA TYR A 138 -29.41 -33.63 -16.61
C TYR A 138 -28.63 -34.31 -15.49
N GLN A 139 -29.04 -35.51 -15.14
CA GLN A 139 -28.31 -36.36 -14.22
C GLN A 139 -27.38 -37.27 -15.02
N LEU A 140 -26.11 -37.30 -14.68
CA LEU A 140 -25.13 -38.24 -15.21
C LEU A 140 -25.10 -39.46 -14.30
N LEU A 141 -25.24 -40.62 -14.90
CA LEU A 141 -25.44 -41.88 -14.21
C LEU A 141 -24.37 -42.89 -14.58
N LEU A 142 -23.89 -43.62 -13.59
CA LEU A 142 -23.25 -44.91 -13.75
C LEU A 142 -24.35 -46.01 -13.78
N GLN A 143 -24.07 -47.10 -14.43
CA GLN A 143 -24.94 -48.28 -14.39
C GLN A 143 -24.14 -49.56 -14.34
N ARG A 144 -24.71 -50.57 -13.69
CA ARG A 144 -24.17 -51.92 -13.57
C ARG A 144 -24.51 -52.70 -14.81
N VAL A 145 -23.49 -53.20 -15.51
CA VAL A 145 -23.57 -53.87 -16.80
C VAL A 145 -23.13 -55.30 -16.63
N PRO A 146 -23.92 -56.29 -17.03
CA PRO A 146 -23.49 -57.69 -17.00
C PRO A 146 -22.30 -57.90 -17.93
N SER A 147 -21.28 -58.62 -17.45
CA SER A 147 -20.10 -59.05 -18.18
C SER A 147 -20.03 -60.57 -18.16
N SER A 148 -19.68 -61.19 -19.29
CA SER A 148 -19.50 -62.64 -19.39
C SER A 148 -18.23 -63.10 -18.65
N GLU A 149 -17.26 -62.22 -18.43
CA GLU A 149 -15.96 -62.57 -17.90
C GLU A 149 -15.82 -62.19 -16.41
N TYR A 150 -16.38 -61.04 -16.01
CA TYR A 150 -16.21 -60.45 -14.66
C TYR A 150 -17.52 -60.34 -13.88
N GLY A 151 -18.60 -61.00 -14.33
CA GLY A 151 -19.90 -60.97 -13.68
C GLY A 151 -20.68 -59.69 -13.94
N SER A 152 -20.34 -58.60 -13.26
CA SER A 152 -20.99 -57.29 -13.52
C SER A 152 -20.01 -56.14 -13.27
N LEU A 153 -20.04 -55.18 -14.17
CA LEU A 153 -19.13 -54.01 -14.14
C LEU A 153 -19.93 -52.73 -14.13
N TRP A 154 -19.41 -51.71 -13.40
CA TRP A 154 -19.93 -50.36 -13.42
C TRP A 154 -19.38 -49.59 -14.63
N LYS A 155 -20.28 -48.99 -15.41
CA LYS A 155 -19.96 -48.16 -16.56
C LYS A 155 -20.83 -46.90 -16.59
N VAL A 156 -20.38 -45.84 -17.25
CA VAL A 156 -21.24 -44.69 -17.54
C VAL A 156 -22.45 -45.17 -18.36
N SER A 157 -23.64 -44.85 -17.88
CA SER A 157 -24.87 -45.44 -18.43
C SER A 157 -25.07 -45.03 -19.89
N ASN A 158 -25.64 -45.96 -20.69
CA ASN A 158 -26.01 -45.71 -22.09
C ASN A 158 -26.95 -44.48 -22.21
N ALA A 159 -27.82 -44.25 -21.22
CA ALA A 159 -28.69 -43.10 -21.19
C ALA A 159 -27.92 -41.75 -20.98
N THR A 160 -26.77 -41.81 -20.33
CA THR A 160 -25.83 -40.67 -20.22
C THR A 160 -25.08 -40.52 -21.54
N VAL A 161 -24.48 -41.57 -22.06
CA VAL A 161 -23.74 -41.57 -23.34
C VAL A 161 -24.61 -41.03 -24.48
N ALA A 162 -25.87 -41.47 -24.60
CA ALA A 162 -26.80 -40.98 -25.60
C ALA A 162 -27.05 -39.48 -25.61
N LYS A 163 -26.81 -38.82 -24.48
CA LYS A 163 -26.99 -37.36 -24.31
C LYS A 163 -25.70 -36.56 -24.55
N LEU A 164 -24.52 -37.23 -24.56
CA LEU A 164 -23.22 -36.54 -24.63
C LEU A 164 -23.10 -35.61 -25.83
N PRO A 165 -23.44 -35.97 -27.07
CA PRO A 165 -23.29 -35.06 -28.21
C PRO A 165 -24.10 -33.76 -28.02
N LYS A 166 -25.33 -33.87 -27.50
CA LYS A 166 -26.17 -32.69 -27.21
C LYS A 166 -25.65 -31.86 -26.04
N LEU A 167 -25.22 -32.50 -24.95
CA LEU A 167 -24.62 -31.84 -23.81
C LEU A 167 -23.30 -31.16 -24.20
N TYR A 168 -22.52 -31.78 -25.07
CA TYR A 168 -21.26 -31.22 -25.53
C TYR A 168 -21.46 -29.96 -26.38
N GLN A 169 -22.49 -29.91 -27.23
CA GLN A 169 -22.87 -28.72 -27.98
C GLN A 169 -23.25 -27.56 -27.05
N ALA A 170 -23.91 -27.85 -25.93
CA ALA A 170 -24.36 -26.83 -24.98
C ALA A 170 -23.30 -26.44 -23.93
N LEU A 171 -22.54 -27.42 -23.46
CA LEU A 171 -21.64 -27.30 -22.31
C LEU A 171 -20.17 -27.58 -22.63
N GLY A 172 -19.85 -28.02 -23.85
CA GLY A 172 -18.49 -28.29 -24.31
C GLY A 172 -17.68 -27.04 -24.63
N TYR A 173 -16.52 -27.26 -25.20
CA TYR A 173 -15.64 -26.17 -25.60
C TYR A 173 -16.16 -25.49 -26.88
N GLY A 174 -15.84 -24.18 -27.03
CA GLY A 174 -16.15 -23.44 -28.23
C GLY A 174 -15.14 -23.71 -29.37
N PRO A 175 -15.46 -23.29 -30.62
CA PRO A 175 -14.65 -23.62 -31.79
C PRO A 175 -13.20 -23.17 -31.74
N VAL A 176 -12.91 -22.07 -31.08
CA VAL A 176 -11.53 -21.59 -30.89
C VAL A 176 -10.74 -22.53 -29.99
N VAL A 177 -11.34 -22.96 -28.88
CA VAL A 177 -10.70 -23.88 -27.93
C VAL A 177 -10.51 -25.25 -28.57
N GLU A 178 -11.52 -25.76 -29.34
CA GLU A 178 -11.39 -27.00 -30.09
C GLU A 178 -10.20 -26.96 -31.04
N TRP A 179 -9.98 -25.87 -31.74
CA TRP A 179 -8.81 -25.73 -32.61
C TRP A 179 -7.49 -25.88 -31.83
N PHE A 180 -7.37 -25.30 -30.61
CA PHE A 180 -6.18 -25.51 -29.80
C PHE A 180 -6.02 -26.95 -29.33
N ILE A 181 -7.12 -27.61 -28.93
CA ILE A 181 -7.11 -29.01 -28.50
C ILE A 181 -6.67 -29.95 -29.64
N GLU A 182 -7.05 -29.65 -30.89
CA GLU A 182 -6.69 -30.47 -32.05
C GLU A 182 -5.24 -30.30 -32.51
N HIS A 183 -4.67 -29.07 -32.30
CA HIS A 183 -3.34 -28.74 -32.86
C HIS A 183 -2.22 -28.79 -31.82
N ILE A 184 -2.54 -28.78 -30.53
CA ILE A 184 -1.55 -28.83 -29.46
C ILE A 184 -1.43 -30.27 -28.96
N PRO A 185 -0.20 -30.80 -28.78
CA PRO A 185 0.00 -32.14 -28.24
C PRO A 185 -0.67 -32.31 -26.88
N GLU A 186 -1.21 -33.50 -26.65
CA GLU A 186 -1.77 -33.87 -25.36
C GLU A 186 -0.66 -33.87 -24.30
N GLY A 187 -0.96 -33.30 -23.14
CA GLY A 187 -0.04 -33.20 -22.03
C GLY A 187 -0.50 -32.17 -21.01
N ARG A 188 0.06 -32.26 -19.80
CA ARG A 188 -0.24 -31.35 -18.68
C ARG A 188 1.03 -30.74 -18.15
N LEU A 189 0.93 -29.46 -17.86
CA LEU A 189 1.95 -28.74 -17.12
C LEU A 189 1.31 -28.16 -15.87
N PHE A 190 1.76 -28.61 -14.69
CA PHE A 190 1.08 -28.38 -13.40
C PHE A 190 -0.37 -28.94 -13.44
N THR A 191 -1.36 -28.11 -13.18
CA THR A 191 -2.78 -28.48 -13.16
C THR A 191 -3.52 -28.25 -14.47
N LEU A 192 -2.86 -27.60 -15.46
CA LEU A 192 -3.46 -27.18 -16.72
C LEU A 192 -2.98 -28.05 -17.89
N ASN A 193 -3.83 -28.20 -18.89
CA ASN A 193 -3.47 -28.81 -20.16
C ASN A 193 -2.55 -27.87 -20.98
N LEU A 194 -1.69 -28.46 -21.83
CA LEU A 194 -0.77 -27.67 -22.67
C LEU A 194 -1.48 -26.69 -23.60
N TRP A 195 -2.64 -27.09 -24.13
CA TRP A 195 -3.45 -26.24 -25.00
C TRP A 195 -3.97 -24.98 -24.27
N GLU A 196 -4.23 -25.04 -22.96
CA GLU A 196 -4.66 -23.88 -22.17
C GLU A 196 -3.53 -22.85 -22.02
N TRP A 197 -2.31 -23.33 -21.76
CA TRP A 197 -1.12 -22.48 -21.77
C TRP A 197 -0.87 -21.84 -23.14
N ALA A 198 -1.00 -22.64 -24.22
CA ALA A 198 -0.82 -22.14 -25.58
C ALA A 198 -1.86 -21.07 -25.94
N MET A 199 -3.12 -21.29 -25.55
CA MET A 199 -4.20 -20.33 -25.77
C MET A 199 -3.98 -19.04 -24.98
N MET A 200 -3.58 -19.12 -23.71
CA MET A 200 -3.24 -17.95 -22.88
C MET A 200 -2.09 -17.15 -23.52
N LEU A 201 -1.03 -17.83 -23.97
CA LEU A 201 0.08 -17.17 -24.64
C LEU A 201 -0.31 -16.54 -25.99
N ALA A 202 -1.17 -17.22 -26.76
CA ALA A 202 -1.68 -16.70 -28.02
C ALA A 202 -2.57 -15.46 -27.82
N TYR A 203 -3.44 -15.47 -26.82
CA TYR A 203 -4.25 -14.29 -26.48
C TYR A 203 -3.41 -13.16 -25.94
N LEU A 204 -2.40 -13.45 -25.12
CA LEU A 204 -1.44 -12.44 -24.66
C LEU A 204 -0.66 -11.82 -25.83
N ALA A 205 -0.19 -12.63 -26.78
CA ALA A 205 0.47 -12.15 -28.00
C ALA A 205 -0.47 -11.28 -28.84
N LEU A 206 -1.73 -11.70 -28.99
CA LEU A 206 -2.76 -10.93 -29.69
C LEU A 206 -3.05 -9.61 -28.95
N ALA A 207 -3.16 -9.64 -27.64
CA ALA A 207 -3.32 -8.45 -26.81
C ALA A 207 -2.15 -7.46 -27.00
N PHE A 208 -0.90 -7.96 -27.01
CA PHE A 208 0.26 -7.14 -27.34
C PHE A 208 0.20 -6.55 -28.76
N LEU A 209 -0.26 -7.33 -29.74
CA LEU A 209 -0.41 -6.85 -31.12
C LEU A 209 -1.38 -5.63 -31.18
N PHE A 210 -2.43 -5.61 -30.38
CA PHE A 210 -3.35 -4.46 -30.30
C PHE A 210 -2.82 -3.32 -29.42
N VAL A 211 -2.22 -3.63 -28.28
CA VAL A 211 -1.76 -2.62 -27.30
C VAL A 211 -0.51 -1.87 -27.78
N VAL A 212 0.39 -2.54 -28.52
CA VAL A 212 1.63 -1.90 -29.01
C VAL A 212 1.36 -0.69 -29.91
N PRO A 213 0.50 -0.76 -30.95
CA PRO A 213 0.15 0.38 -31.79
C PRO A 213 -0.52 1.52 -30.99
N VAL A 214 -1.42 1.17 -30.07
CA VAL A 214 -2.10 2.17 -29.22
C VAL A 214 -1.09 2.91 -28.34
N THR A 215 -0.19 2.19 -27.68
CA THR A 215 0.86 2.80 -26.86
C THR A 215 1.88 3.60 -27.68
N TRP A 216 2.14 3.20 -28.92
CA TRP A 216 2.98 3.95 -29.86
C TRP A 216 2.30 5.27 -30.27
N LEU A 217 1.00 5.22 -30.55
CA LEU A 217 0.20 6.41 -30.86
C LEU A 217 0.19 7.40 -29.66
N LEU A 218 0.06 6.90 -28.44
CA LEU A 218 0.16 7.74 -27.23
C LEU A 218 1.54 8.37 -27.04
N GLN A 219 2.61 7.73 -27.52
CA GLN A 219 3.97 8.27 -27.44
C GLN A 219 4.27 9.30 -28.54
N TRP A 220 3.54 9.29 -29.64
CA TRP A 220 3.82 10.16 -30.79
C TRP A 220 3.80 11.66 -30.43
N PRO A 221 2.76 12.20 -29.72
CA PRO A 221 2.79 13.58 -29.27
C PRO A 221 3.89 13.84 -28.22
N LEU A 222 4.15 12.87 -27.35
CA LEU A 222 5.20 12.97 -26.35
C LEU A 222 6.61 13.03 -27.00
N SER A 223 6.81 12.32 -28.12
CA SER A 223 8.08 12.35 -28.86
C SER A 223 8.41 13.73 -29.42
N ARG A 224 7.42 14.56 -29.70
CA ARG A 224 7.55 15.94 -30.19
C ARG A 224 7.58 16.99 -29.08
N SER A 225 7.27 16.59 -27.84
CA SER A 225 7.25 17.49 -26.68
C SER A 225 8.65 17.74 -26.16
N SER A 226 8.92 18.95 -25.69
CA SER A 226 10.13 19.33 -24.94
C SER A 226 9.98 19.12 -23.43
N HIS A 227 8.96 18.37 -22.99
CA HIS A 227 8.69 18.15 -21.57
C HIS A 227 9.88 17.46 -20.86
N PRO A 228 10.31 17.93 -19.69
CA PRO A 228 11.49 17.40 -18.99
C PRO A 228 11.36 15.91 -18.64
N LEU A 229 10.14 15.45 -18.33
CA LEU A 229 9.84 14.04 -18.00
C LEU A 229 9.57 13.15 -19.23
N LYS A 230 9.88 13.59 -20.44
CA LYS A 230 9.64 12.84 -21.68
C LYS A 230 10.20 11.41 -21.64
N ALA A 231 11.42 11.26 -21.16
CA ALA A 231 12.08 9.95 -21.08
C ALA A 231 11.38 9.00 -20.12
N GLU A 232 10.97 9.49 -18.96
CA GLU A 232 10.30 8.73 -17.90
C GLU A 232 8.88 8.36 -18.27
N LEU A 233 8.10 9.30 -18.82
CA LEU A 233 6.77 9.06 -19.38
C LEU A 233 6.83 8.05 -20.52
N GLY A 234 7.82 8.17 -21.41
CA GLY A 234 8.03 7.22 -22.50
C GLY A 234 8.37 5.82 -22.00
N ALA A 235 9.19 5.71 -20.96
CA ALA A 235 9.51 4.44 -20.31
C ALA A 235 8.28 3.83 -19.60
N PHE A 236 7.47 4.64 -18.93
CA PHE A 236 6.21 4.23 -18.28
C PHE A 236 5.21 3.66 -19.31
N ILE A 237 5.00 4.36 -20.42
CA ILE A 237 4.07 3.92 -21.47
C ILE A 237 4.57 2.63 -22.14
N ARG A 238 5.88 2.52 -22.46
CA ARG A 238 6.45 1.34 -23.13
C ARG A 238 6.55 0.09 -22.27
N GLY A 239 6.69 0.25 -20.97
CA GLY A 239 6.83 -0.84 -20.02
C GLY A 239 5.52 -1.12 -19.26
N PRO A 240 5.36 -0.56 -18.04
CA PRO A 240 4.29 -0.93 -17.12
C PRO A 240 2.88 -0.75 -17.70
N LEU A 241 2.61 0.37 -18.35
CA LEU A 241 1.29 0.65 -18.93
C LEU A 241 0.94 -0.33 -20.05
N ARG A 242 1.90 -0.60 -20.94
CA ARG A 242 1.73 -1.55 -22.05
C ARG A 242 1.47 -2.97 -21.53
N PHE A 243 2.26 -3.40 -20.55
CA PHE A 243 2.12 -4.74 -19.96
C PHE A 243 0.79 -4.88 -19.24
N PHE A 244 0.42 -3.90 -18.41
CA PHE A 244 -0.87 -3.90 -17.72
C PHE A 244 -2.04 -3.95 -18.70
N ALA A 245 -2.02 -3.12 -19.76
CA ALA A 245 -3.07 -3.11 -20.76
C ALA A 245 -3.17 -4.44 -21.53
N ALA A 246 -2.02 -5.07 -21.84
CA ALA A 246 -1.99 -6.37 -22.51
C ALA A 246 -2.56 -7.47 -21.59
N VAL A 247 -2.17 -7.53 -20.32
CA VAL A 247 -2.70 -8.50 -19.36
C VAL A 247 -4.19 -8.27 -19.06
N ALA A 248 -4.64 -7.02 -19.01
CA ALA A 248 -6.04 -6.69 -18.83
C ALA A 248 -6.90 -7.14 -20.02
N LEU A 249 -6.40 -6.93 -21.23
CA LEU A 249 -7.07 -7.39 -22.45
C LEU A 249 -7.06 -8.90 -22.56
N ASP A 250 -5.94 -9.55 -22.28
CA ASP A 250 -5.81 -11.02 -22.24
C ASP A 250 -6.82 -11.63 -21.26
N ARG A 251 -6.89 -11.10 -20.03
CA ARG A 251 -7.89 -11.53 -19.04
C ARG A 251 -9.32 -11.37 -19.55
N ALA A 252 -9.64 -10.26 -20.21
CA ALA A 252 -10.96 -10.01 -20.77
C ALA A 252 -11.30 -11.00 -21.91
N MET A 253 -10.31 -11.37 -22.73
CA MET A 253 -10.48 -12.37 -23.79
C MET A 253 -10.67 -13.76 -23.20
N LEU A 254 -9.86 -14.15 -22.22
CA LEU A 254 -9.97 -15.44 -21.52
C LEU A 254 -11.31 -15.56 -20.77
N ALA A 255 -11.77 -14.54 -20.09
CA ALA A 255 -13.05 -14.54 -19.39
C ALA A 255 -14.28 -14.78 -20.31
N ASN A 256 -14.16 -14.43 -21.58
CA ASN A 256 -15.18 -14.67 -22.59
C ASN A 256 -15.01 -16.02 -23.34
N SER A 257 -13.97 -16.79 -23.02
CA SER A 257 -13.68 -18.07 -23.64
C SER A 257 -14.24 -19.21 -22.79
N THR A 258 -14.47 -20.36 -23.45
CA THR A 258 -14.93 -21.57 -22.78
C THR A 258 -13.74 -22.33 -22.19
N LEU A 259 -13.38 -22.01 -20.95
CA LEU A 259 -12.21 -22.55 -20.25
C LEU A 259 -12.58 -23.74 -19.37
N SER A 260 -11.58 -24.57 -19.00
CA SER A 260 -11.73 -25.53 -17.91
C SER A 260 -11.97 -24.83 -16.56
N ALA A 261 -12.56 -25.55 -15.61
CA ALA A 261 -12.77 -25.01 -14.25
C ALA A 261 -11.45 -24.58 -13.59
N ALA A 262 -10.37 -25.32 -13.79
CA ALA A 262 -9.05 -24.99 -13.27
C ALA A 262 -8.48 -23.68 -13.87
N MET A 263 -8.61 -23.51 -15.18
CA MET A 263 -8.17 -22.26 -15.84
C MET A 263 -9.06 -21.08 -15.47
N GLN A 264 -10.37 -21.28 -15.33
CA GLN A 264 -11.28 -20.23 -14.82
C GLN A 264 -10.88 -19.76 -13.44
N GLU A 265 -10.48 -20.64 -12.55
CA GLU A 265 -9.99 -20.29 -11.22
C GLU A 265 -8.75 -19.40 -11.30
N ILE A 266 -7.77 -19.74 -12.15
CA ILE A 266 -6.56 -18.95 -12.37
C ILE A 266 -6.89 -17.55 -12.93
N VAL A 267 -7.81 -17.48 -13.88
CA VAL A 267 -8.25 -16.20 -14.47
C VAL A 267 -9.01 -15.36 -13.44
N ASN A 268 -9.85 -16.00 -12.61
CA ASN A 268 -10.64 -15.34 -11.57
C ASN A 268 -9.78 -14.84 -10.42
N THR A 269 -8.80 -15.61 -9.96
CA THR A 269 -7.82 -15.14 -8.94
C THR A 269 -7.02 -13.94 -9.42
N GLY A 270 -6.89 -13.78 -10.74
CA GLY A 270 -6.28 -12.59 -11.32
C GLY A 270 -4.81 -12.39 -10.96
N PHE A 271 -4.08 -13.46 -10.65
CA PHE A 271 -2.67 -13.40 -10.23
C PHE A 271 -1.80 -12.52 -11.15
N PHE A 272 -1.82 -12.78 -12.45
CA PHE A 272 -1.06 -11.99 -13.43
C PHE A 272 -1.54 -10.53 -13.50
N PHE A 273 -2.84 -10.31 -13.33
CA PHE A 273 -3.44 -8.98 -13.31
C PHE A 273 -3.02 -8.18 -12.06
N ILE A 274 -2.98 -8.84 -10.90
CA ILE A 274 -2.48 -8.24 -9.65
C ILE A 274 -1.00 -7.83 -9.81
N LEU A 275 -0.16 -8.73 -10.35
CA LEU A 275 1.26 -8.43 -10.60
C LEU A 275 1.44 -7.24 -11.56
N ALA A 276 0.67 -7.23 -12.65
CA ALA A 276 0.69 -6.12 -13.62
C ALA A 276 0.24 -4.79 -12.98
N THR A 277 -0.79 -4.84 -12.13
CA THR A 277 -1.30 -3.68 -11.37
C THR A 277 -0.25 -3.16 -10.39
N VAL A 278 0.38 -4.05 -9.63
CA VAL A 278 1.47 -3.67 -8.69
C VAL A 278 2.61 -3.01 -9.44
N TRP A 279 3.04 -3.57 -10.58
CA TRP A 279 4.10 -2.97 -11.39
C TRP A 279 3.69 -1.61 -11.96
N LEU A 280 2.45 -1.47 -12.41
CA LEU A 280 1.92 -0.19 -12.89
C LEU A 280 1.94 0.88 -11.79
N ILE A 281 1.42 0.56 -10.60
CA ILE A 281 1.38 1.50 -9.47
C ILE A 281 2.80 1.83 -8.99
N TRP A 282 3.70 0.85 -8.93
CA TRP A 282 5.11 1.06 -8.61
C TRP A 282 5.77 2.08 -9.55
N ALA A 283 5.51 1.94 -10.85
CA ALA A 283 6.02 2.85 -11.86
C ALA A 283 5.36 4.24 -11.80
N LEU A 284 4.05 4.30 -11.49
CA LEU A 284 3.35 5.57 -11.24
C LEU A 284 3.94 6.33 -10.05
N VAL A 285 4.23 5.63 -8.94
CA VAL A 285 4.92 6.24 -7.79
C VAL A 285 6.27 6.81 -8.21
N GLY A 286 7.04 6.07 -9.05
CA GLY A 286 8.30 6.56 -9.58
C GLY A 286 8.14 7.83 -10.42
N LEU A 287 7.17 7.84 -11.33
CA LEU A 287 6.88 8.97 -12.19
C LEU A 287 6.40 10.20 -11.39
N ALA A 288 5.56 10.01 -10.39
CA ALA A 288 5.12 11.07 -9.49
C ALA A 288 6.30 11.67 -8.69
N GLN A 289 7.22 10.80 -8.21
CA GLN A 289 8.42 11.25 -7.51
C GLN A 289 9.32 12.12 -8.39
N SER A 290 9.60 11.69 -9.64
CA SER A 290 10.43 12.48 -10.56
C SER A 290 9.76 13.81 -10.88
N SER A 291 8.46 13.82 -11.16
CA SER A 291 7.71 15.04 -11.46
C SER A 291 7.73 16.04 -10.29
N LEU A 292 7.48 15.58 -9.06
CA LEU A 292 7.53 16.44 -7.88
C LEU A 292 8.94 16.92 -7.59
N ARG A 293 9.94 16.04 -7.76
CA ARG A 293 11.35 16.38 -7.56
C ARG A 293 11.80 17.50 -8.48
N GLU A 294 11.48 17.42 -9.78
CA GLU A 294 11.81 18.48 -10.73
C GLU A 294 11.16 19.81 -10.38
N ARG A 295 9.87 19.78 -10.03
CA ARG A 295 9.14 20.98 -9.61
C ARG A 295 9.75 21.64 -8.35
N TRP A 296 10.17 20.85 -7.38
CA TRP A 296 10.77 21.38 -6.14
C TRP A 296 12.19 21.89 -6.36
N ILE A 297 12.99 21.23 -7.23
CA ILE A 297 14.31 21.73 -7.62
C ILE A 297 14.18 23.05 -8.39
N ALA A 298 13.23 23.17 -9.32
CA ALA A 298 12.96 24.39 -10.06
C ALA A 298 12.55 25.57 -9.16
N LYS A 299 11.88 25.28 -8.01
CA LYS A 299 11.54 26.26 -6.98
C LYS A 299 12.68 26.53 -5.98
N GLY A 300 13.89 25.99 -6.19
CA GLY A 300 15.03 26.16 -5.31
C GLY A 300 15.05 25.26 -4.07
N ASN A 301 14.05 24.41 -3.87
CA ASN A 301 13.81 23.63 -2.65
C ASN A 301 14.49 22.24 -2.72
N LYS A 302 15.84 22.25 -2.81
CA LYS A 302 16.64 21.02 -2.95
C LYS A 302 16.50 20.04 -1.76
N GLN A 303 16.33 20.60 -0.54
CA GLN A 303 16.17 19.80 0.68
C GLN A 303 14.86 19.02 0.67
N ALA A 304 13.74 19.67 0.33
CA ALA A 304 12.45 19.00 0.18
C ALA A 304 12.48 17.93 -0.91
N ALA A 305 13.18 18.19 -2.03
CA ALA A 305 13.32 17.21 -3.11
C ALA A 305 14.05 15.91 -2.69
N SER A 306 14.97 16.00 -1.71
CA SER A 306 15.70 14.82 -1.20
C SER A 306 14.82 13.84 -0.43
N LEU A 307 13.71 14.31 0.16
CA LEU A 307 12.77 13.50 0.94
C LEU A 307 11.83 12.66 0.08
N LEU A 308 11.63 13.01 -1.17
CA LEU A 308 10.76 12.27 -2.06
C LEU A 308 11.24 10.82 -2.26
N ARG A 309 12.56 10.56 -2.17
CA ARG A 309 13.09 9.20 -2.31
C ARG A 309 12.67 8.29 -1.16
N PRO A 310 12.94 8.61 0.13
CA PRO A 310 12.52 7.76 1.24
C PRO A 310 10.99 7.63 1.32
N LEU A 311 10.23 8.71 1.07
CA LEU A 311 8.77 8.67 1.08
C LEU A 311 8.21 7.72 0.00
N GLY A 312 8.75 7.78 -1.21
CA GLY A 312 8.29 6.89 -2.26
C GLY A 312 8.73 5.44 -2.06
N ASN A 313 9.89 5.19 -1.44
CA ASN A 313 10.28 3.83 -1.07
C ASN A 313 9.33 3.27 0.01
N PHE A 314 8.98 4.09 1.00
CA PHE A 314 7.98 3.71 2.00
C PHE A 314 6.63 3.36 1.35
N LEU A 315 6.14 4.22 0.45
CA LEU A 315 4.89 3.96 -0.27
C LEU A 315 4.94 2.68 -1.11
N ARG A 316 6.08 2.40 -1.75
CA ARG A 316 6.27 1.16 -2.51
C ARG A 316 6.26 -0.08 -1.64
N VAL A 317 6.91 -0.03 -0.48
CA VAL A 317 6.88 -1.14 0.49
C VAL A 317 5.46 -1.37 1.00
N ALA A 318 4.74 -0.30 1.36
CA ALA A 318 3.34 -0.39 1.78
C ALA A 318 2.43 -1.00 0.69
N LEU A 319 2.59 -0.58 -0.57
CA LEU A 319 1.87 -1.14 -1.71
C LEU A 319 2.18 -2.62 -1.94
N LEU A 320 3.46 -3.00 -1.82
CA LEU A 320 3.87 -4.40 -1.97
C LEU A 320 3.28 -5.25 -0.84
N SER A 321 3.30 -4.77 0.39
CA SER A 321 2.71 -5.46 1.55
C SER A 321 1.20 -5.65 1.36
N LEU A 322 0.49 -4.60 0.90
CA LEU A 322 -0.94 -4.68 0.60
C LEU A 322 -1.24 -5.68 -0.53
N ALA A 323 -0.47 -5.64 -1.61
CA ALA A 323 -0.63 -6.57 -2.72
C ALA A 323 -0.38 -8.03 -2.29
N THR A 324 0.63 -8.25 -1.45
CA THR A 324 0.92 -9.58 -0.89
C THR A 324 -0.23 -10.05 0.01
N LEU A 325 -0.81 -9.17 0.81
CA LEU A 325 -1.96 -9.49 1.65
C LEU A 325 -3.17 -9.91 0.81
N LEU A 326 -3.53 -9.12 -0.21
CA LEU A 326 -4.63 -9.44 -1.13
C LEU A 326 -4.39 -10.75 -1.87
N TRP A 327 -3.16 -11.03 -2.25
CA TRP A 327 -2.81 -12.28 -2.90
C TRP A 327 -2.94 -13.48 -1.95
N LEU A 328 -2.48 -13.35 -0.68
CA LEU A 328 -2.64 -14.40 0.33
C LEU A 328 -4.11 -14.67 0.65
N GLU A 329 -4.96 -13.63 0.67
CA GLU A 329 -6.41 -13.78 0.83
C GLU A 329 -7.01 -14.62 -0.31
N HIS A 330 -6.60 -14.38 -1.55
CA HIS A 330 -7.01 -15.21 -2.69
C HIS A 330 -6.53 -16.67 -2.61
N LEU A 331 -5.42 -16.92 -1.92
CA LEU A 331 -4.95 -18.30 -1.64
C LEU A 331 -5.68 -18.96 -0.46
N GLY A 332 -6.69 -18.31 0.12
CA GLY A 332 -7.50 -18.84 1.21
C GLY A 332 -6.94 -18.56 2.62
N PHE A 333 -5.86 -17.76 2.74
CA PHE A 333 -5.38 -17.34 4.05
C PHE A 333 -6.31 -16.30 4.66
N ASN A 334 -6.52 -16.38 5.97
CA ASN A 334 -7.33 -15.40 6.67
C ASN A 334 -6.61 -14.03 6.75
N ALA A 335 -7.04 -13.08 5.92
CA ALA A 335 -6.49 -11.72 5.89
C ALA A 335 -6.55 -11.04 7.26
N GLY A 336 -7.60 -11.30 8.05
CA GLY A 336 -7.76 -10.75 9.39
C GLY A 336 -6.63 -11.16 10.35
N THR A 337 -6.21 -12.42 10.32
CA THR A 337 -5.10 -12.92 11.15
C THR A 337 -3.78 -12.26 10.76
N ILE A 338 -3.53 -12.12 9.44
CA ILE A 338 -2.31 -11.47 8.94
C ILE A 338 -2.31 -9.98 9.31
N LEU A 339 -3.45 -9.29 9.13
CA LEU A 339 -3.61 -7.89 9.50
C LEU A 339 -3.45 -7.66 11.00
N ALA A 340 -3.95 -8.57 11.84
CA ALA A 340 -3.76 -8.48 13.29
C ALA A 340 -2.26 -8.54 13.65
N GLY A 341 -1.51 -9.48 13.07
CA GLY A 341 -0.06 -9.57 13.25
C GLY A 341 0.69 -8.32 12.74
N MET A 342 0.34 -7.85 11.54
CA MET A 342 0.90 -6.62 10.98
C MET A 342 0.52 -5.38 11.82
N GLY A 343 -0.67 -5.37 12.43
CA GLY A 343 -1.13 -4.29 13.30
C GLY A 343 -0.27 -4.13 14.56
N ILE A 344 0.08 -5.24 15.22
CA ILE A 344 0.99 -5.23 16.39
C ILE A 344 2.38 -4.74 15.98
N GLY A 345 2.94 -5.25 14.88
CA GLY A 345 4.20 -4.78 14.33
C GLY A 345 4.17 -3.31 13.91
N GLY A 346 3.07 -2.88 13.29
CA GLY A 346 2.83 -1.49 12.91
C GLY A 346 2.77 -0.55 14.10
N LEU A 347 2.12 -0.96 15.20
CA LEU A 347 2.10 -0.20 16.46
C LEU A 347 3.50 -0.01 17.04
N ALA A 348 4.32 -1.06 17.04
CA ALA A 348 5.69 -0.99 17.51
C ALA A 348 6.53 0.00 16.66
N ILE A 349 6.39 -0.03 15.33
CA ILE A 349 7.05 0.90 14.41
C ILE A 349 6.53 2.34 14.63
N ALA A 350 5.21 2.51 14.82
CA ALA A 350 4.62 3.82 15.07
C ALA A 350 5.16 4.45 16.37
N LEU A 351 5.24 3.68 17.45
CA LEU A 351 5.80 4.13 18.72
C LEU A 351 7.29 4.46 18.60
N ALA A 352 8.07 3.63 17.89
CA ALA A 352 9.49 3.90 17.64
C ALA A 352 9.72 5.15 16.79
N SER A 353 8.80 5.47 15.87
CA SER A 353 8.89 6.61 14.94
C SER A 353 8.24 7.89 15.48
N LYS A 354 7.55 7.85 16.61
CA LYS A 354 6.75 8.94 17.18
C LYS A 354 7.50 10.26 17.20
N GLN A 355 8.70 10.30 17.77
CA GLN A 355 9.49 11.53 17.89
C GLN A 355 9.90 12.11 16.53
N SER A 356 10.14 11.29 15.52
CA SER A 356 10.48 11.75 14.16
C SER A 356 9.27 12.39 13.49
N ILE A 357 8.09 11.81 13.68
CA ILE A 357 6.81 12.32 13.14
C ILE A 357 6.45 13.65 13.84
N GLU A 358 6.60 13.74 15.16
CA GLU A 358 6.36 14.97 15.93
C GLU A 358 7.24 16.12 15.42
N ASN A 359 8.53 15.87 15.17
CA ASN A 359 9.42 16.89 14.63
C ASN A 359 9.03 17.33 13.20
N LEU A 360 8.56 16.41 12.36
CA LEU A 360 8.06 16.75 11.03
C LEU A 360 6.79 17.62 11.10
N ILE A 361 5.85 17.26 11.97
CA ILE A 361 4.64 18.06 12.24
C ILE A 361 5.02 19.43 12.78
N GLY A 362 5.96 19.49 13.74
CA GLY A 362 6.51 20.74 14.26
C GLY A 362 7.07 21.63 13.15
N THR A 363 7.79 21.06 12.18
CA THR A 363 8.28 21.79 11.01
C THR A 363 7.14 22.38 10.18
N ILE A 364 6.12 21.60 9.89
CA ILE A 364 4.95 22.05 9.14
C ILE A 364 4.24 23.19 9.89
N THR A 365 4.10 23.08 11.20
CA THR A 365 3.50 24.12 12.06
C THR A 365 4.32 25.40 12.02
N LEU A 366 5.65 25.32 12.16
CA LEU A 366 6.54 26.48 12.10
C LEU A 366 6.49 27.20 10.74
N TYR A 367 6.35 26.45 9.63
CA TYR A 367 6.20 27.04 8.31
C TYR A 367 4.80 27.60 8.03
N SER A 368 3.75 26.96 8.50
CA SER A 368 2.35 27.36 8.23
C SER A 368 1.91 28.54 9.08
N ALA A 369 2.20 28.52 10.37
CA ALA A 369 1.90 29.61 11.29
C ALA A 369 2.95 30.74 11.24
N ALA A 370 4.16 30.41 10.79
CA ALA A 370 5.31 31.30 10.64
C ALA A 370 5.58 32.21 11.85
N PRO A 371 5.55 31.70 13.12
CA PRO A 371 5.81 32.52 14.28
C PRO A 371 7.24 33.08 14.30
N ILE A 372 8.14 32.44 13.57
CA ILE A 372 9.53 32.85 13.34
C ILE A 372 9.91 32.58 11.89
N LYS A 373 10.84 33.36 11.37
CA LYS A 373 11.43 33.21 10.02
C LYS A 373 12.95 33.14 10.14
N VAL A 374 13.59 32.58 9.13
CA VAL A 374 15.05 32.60 9.01
C VAL A 374 15.51 34.06 9.01
N GLY A 375 16.49 34.39 9.85
CA GLY A 375 16.97 35.73 10.09
C GLY A 375 16.34 36.44 11.31
N ASN A 376 15.22 35.96 11.87
CA ASN A 376 14.63 36.55 13.07
C ASN A 376 15.48 36.29 14.30
N ILE A 377 15.53 37.29 15.17
CA ILE A 377 16.09 37.20 16.51
C ILE A 377 14.95 36.98 17.50
N GLY A 378 15.12 36.02 18.38
CA GLY A 378 14.10 35.69 19.38
C GLY A 378 14.67 35.08 20.65
N ASN A 379 13.76 34.84 21.59
CA ASN A 379 14.01 34.05 22.77
C ASN A 379 13.13 32.78 22.69
N PHE A 380 13.77 31.64 22.73
CA PHE A 380 13.21 30.34 22.51
C PHE A 380 13.37 29.50 23.78
N GLY A 381 12.45 29.63 24.72
CA GLY A 381 12.52 28.93 25.99
C GLY A 381 13.80 29.21 26.78
N GLY A 382 14.24 30.49 26.85
CA GLY A 382 15.44 30.92 27.53
C GLY A 382 16.70 31.01 26.65
N VAL A 383 16.67 30.47 25.44
CA VAL A 383 17.77 30.56 24.46
C VAL A 383 17.56 31.80 23.59
N ARG A 384 18.41 32.81 23.73
CA ARG A 384 18.40 33.98 22.85
C ARG A 384 19.34 33.79 21.66
N GLY A 385 18.81 34.05 20.45
CA GLY A 385 19.63 33.95 19.26
C GLY A 385 18.89 34.27 17.96
N THR A 386 19.62 34.11 16.85
CA THR A 386 19.12 34.31 15.48
C THR A 386 18.83 32.97 14.84
N VAL A 387 17.68 32.85 14.22
CA VAL A 387 17.31 31.66 13.44
C VAL A 387 18.13 31.65 12.14
N GLU A 388 19.03 30.68 11.98
CA GLU A 388 19.83 30.53 10.75
C GLU A 388 19.12 29.66 9.71
N GLU A 389 18.50 28.60 10.17
CA GLU A 389 17.87 27.60 9.28
C GLU A 389 16.76 26.86 10.02
N ILE A 390 15.63 26.64 9.35
CA ILE A 390 14.57 25.75 9.81
C ILE A 390 14.67 24.47 8.97
N GLY A 391 15.29 23.43 9.55
CA GLY A 391 15.42 22.13 8.91
C GLY A 391 14.17 21.27 9.14
N LEU A 392 14.20 20.03 8.65
CA LEU A 392 13.08 19.08 8.78
C LEU A 392 12.86 18.49 10.17
N ARG A 393 13.92 18.44 10.96
CA ARG A 393 13.86 17.86 12.30
C ARG A 393 14.19 18.89 13.37
N CYS A 394 15.11 19.82 13.07
CA CYS A 394 15.60 20.79 14.01
C CYS A 394 15.83 22.15 13.34
N THR A 395 15.64 23.21 14.12
CA THR A 395 15.97 24.59 13.77
C THR A 395 17.35 24.94 14.34
N ARG A 396 18.20 25.56 13.50
CA ARG A 396 19.51 26.09 13.91
C ARG A 396 19.34 27.49 14.41
N ILE A 397 19.79 27.71 15.63
CA ILE A 397 19.76 29.01 16.30
C ILE A 397 21.19 29.41 16.64
N ARG A 398 21.64 30.59 16.16
CA ARG A 398 22.92 31.21 16.50
C ARG A 398 22.74 32.04 17.72
N THR A 399 23.38 31.69 18.83
CA THR A 399 23.33 32.47 20.07
C THR A 399 24.13 33.75 19.96
N LEU A 400 23.97 34.64 20.94
CA LEU A 400 24.76 35.88 21.06
C LEU A 400 26.26 35.57 21.21
N ASP A 401 26.62 34.47 21.87
CA ASP A 401 28.00 34.00 22.03
C ASP A 401 28.55 33.31 20.79
N ARG A 402 27.81 33.38 19.64
CA ARG A 402 28.18 32.78 18.35
C ARG A 402 28.18 31.24 18.32
N SER A 403 27.78 30.60 19.41
CA SER A 403 27.53 29.14 19.39
C SER A 403 26.28 28.78 18.60
N VAL A 404 26.14 27.51 18.19
CA VAL A 404 24.98 27.02 17.44
C VAL A 404 24.22 26.03 18.30
N ILE A 405 22.93 26.25 18.44
CA ILE A 405 22.00 25.33 19.10
C ILE A 405 21.10 24.72 18.06
N HIS A 406 21.00 23.38 18.08
CA HIS A 406 20.05 22.61 17.27
C HIS A 406 18.83 22.26 18.13
N MET A 407 17.74 22.98 17.92
CA MET A 407 16.50 22.78 18.68
C MET A 407 15.54 21.90 17.90
N PRO A 408 15.04 20.78 18.48
CA PRO A 408 14.03 19.94 17.82
C PRO A 408 12.76 20.74 17.50
N ASN A 409 12.24 20.61 16.29
CA ASN A 409 11.10 21.41 15.82
C ASN A 409 9.80 21.09 16.57
N ALA A 410 9.59 19.86 17.01
CA ALA A 410 8.47 19.52 17.90
C ALA A 410 8.49 20.36 19.16
N LYS A 411 9.65 20.41 19.84
CA LYS A 411 9.83 21.20 21.05
C LYS A 411 9.68 22.70 20.78
N LEU A 412 10.23 23.19 19.66
CA LEU A 412 10.13 24.60 19.28
C LEU A 412 8.70 25.05 18.97
N ALA A 413 7.89 24.15 18.36
CA ALA A 413 6.50 24.44 18.05
C ALA A 413 5.56 24.43 19.28
N GLU A 414 5.96 23.74 20.34
CA GLU A 414 5.18 23.63 21.59
C GLU A 414 5.57 24.68 22.63
N MET A 415 6.77 25.26 22.50
CA MET A 415 7.25 26.22 23.49
C MET A 415 6.79 27.64 23.18
N GLU A 416 6.88 28.48 24.21
CA GLU A 416 6.69 29.93 24.10
C GLU A 416 7.82 30.54 23.27
N ILE A 417 7.45 31.30 22.23
CA ILE A 417 8.37 31.95 21.31
C ILE A 417 8.19 33.47 21.45
N GLU A 418 9.22 34.16 21.92
CA GLU A 418 9.28 35.61 21.89
C GLU A 418 10.04 36.06 20.64
N ASN A 419 9.34 36.61 19.65
CA ASN A 419 9.94 37.14 18.42
C ASN A 419 10.37 38.60 18.59
N ILE A 420 11.65 38.82 18.89
CA ILE A 420 12.20 40.14 19.13
C ILE A 420 12.24 40.97 17.82
N SER A 421 12.36 40.31 16.66
CA SER A 421 12.39 40.99 15.37
C SER A 421 11.06 41.62 14.96
N GLU A 422 9.94 41.14 15.51
CA GLU A 422 8.59 41.66 15.23
C GLU A 422 8.13 42.74 16.21
N ARG A 423 9.01 43.17 17.12
CA ARG A 423 8.69 44.30 18.00
C ARG A 423 8.54 45.58 17.17
N GLU A 424 7.57 46.41 17.54
CA GLU A 424 7.30 47.70 16.89
C GLU A 424 8.20 48.79 17.42
N LYS A 425 8.54 48.74 18.71
CA LYS A 425 9.33 49.73 19.45
C LYS A 425 10.07 49.08 20.60
N ILE A 426 11.09 49.77 21.11
CA ILE A 426 11.90 49.29 22.24
C ILE A 426 11.57 50.09 23.48
N ARG A 427 11.32 49.37 24.55
CA ARG A 427 11.00 49.95 25.84
C ARG A 427 12.26 50.49 26.50
N PHE A 428 12.27 51.80 26.74
CA PHE A 428 13.24 52.47 27.63
C PHE A 428 12.65 52.44 29.03
N LYS A 429 13.31 51.77 29.97
CA LYS A 429 12.94 51.72 31.38
C LYS A 429 14.20 51.94 32.20
N THR A 430 14.18 53.00 33.02
CA THR A 430 15.26 53.30 33.95
C THR A 430 14.69 53.72 35.28
N GLU A 431 15.42 53.44 36.32
CA GLU A 431 15.13 53.88 37.71
C GLU A 431 16.29 54.68 38.20
N ILE A 432 16.00 55.90 38.64
CA ILE A 432 17.00 56.78 39.23
C ILE A 432 16.67 57.04 40.69
N ARG A 433 17.71 57.31 41.48
CA ARG A 433 17.59 57.67 42.91
C ARG A 433 18.17 58.99 43.14
N LEU A 434 17.39 59.89 43.80
CA LEU A 434 17.80 61.26 44.20
C LEU A 434 18.07 61.27 45.68
N ASP A 435 19.03 62.13 46.07
CA ASP A 435 19.36 62.33 47.45
C ASP A 435 18.17 62.82 48.29
N TYR A 436 18.05 62.38 49.51
CA TYR A 436 16.99 62.77 50.44
C TYR A 436 16.99 64.25 50.77
N SER A 437 18.08 65.00 50.49
CA SER A 437 18.12 66.45 50.57
C SER A 437 17.27 67.17 49.53
N THR A 438 16.77 66.49 48.53
CA THR A 438 15.88 66.99 47.48
C THR A 438 14.50 67.25 48.04
N ASP A 439 14.10 68.55 48.04
CA ASP A 439 12.77 68.92 48.52
C ASP A 439 11.64 68.55 47.55
N ALA A 440 10.38 68.59 48.01
CA ALA A 440 9.24 68.19 47.23
C ALA A 440 9.02 69.03 45.95
N LYS A 441 9.40 70.32 45.97
CA LYS A 441 9.27 71.21 44.79
C LYS A 441 10.34 70.88 43.76
N GLN A 442 11.58 70.68 44.21
CA GLN A 442 12.66 70.19 43.32
C GLN A 442 12.32 68.87 42.67
N LEU A 443 11.80 67.92 43.45
CA LEU A 443 11.39 66.62 42.94
C LEU A 443 10.30 66.76 41.86
N GLN A 444 9.29 67.60 42.10
CA GLN A 444 8.20 67.82 41.11
C GLN A 444 8.73 68.53 39.85
N ALA A 445 9.66 69.48 39.98
CA ALA A 445 10.31 70.18 38.87
C ALA A 445 11.13 69.15 38.02
N ILE A 446 11.97 68.33 38.64
CA ILE A 446 12.74 67.27 37.98
C ILE A 446 11.82 66.31 37.22
N ILE A 447 10.71 65.85 37.82
CA ILE A 447 9.74 65.00 37.17
C ILE A 447 9.14 65.65 35.92
N ASN A 448 8.80 66.95 36.00
CA ASN A 448 8.21 67.67 34.90
C ASN A 448 9.21 67.90 33.75
N ASP A 449 10.45 68.23 34.07
CA ASP A 449 11.48 68.50 33.07
C ASP A 449 11.94 67.20 32.40
N ILE A 450 12.01 66.06 33.13
CA ILE A 450 12.22 64.75 32.51
C ILE A 450 11.06 64.41 31.61
N LYS A 451 9.80 64.67 31.97
CA LYS A 451 8.66 64.50 31.07
C LYS A 451 8.76 65.35 29.81
N ALA A 452 9.22 66.61 29.96
CA ALA A 452 9.44 67.50 28.82
C ALA A 452 10.56 67.01 27.91
N LEU A 453 11.69 66.56 28.46
CA LEU A 453 12.79 65.96 27.73
C LEU A 453 12.29 64.75 26.87
N LEU A 454 11.55 63.83 27.49
CA LEU A 454 11.02 62.69 26.81
C LEU A 454 10.04 63.09 25.71
N LYS A 455 9.19 64.11 25.93
CA LYS A 455 8.23 64.61 24.93
C LYS A 455 8.88 65.30 23.74
N GLN A 456 9.96 66.03 24.00
CA GLN A 456 10.65 66.77 22.94
C GLN A 456 11.55 65.95 22.07
N HIS A 457 11.87 64.73 22.51
CA HIS A 457 12.76 63.84 21.78
C HIS A 457 12.05 63.19 20.60
N GLU A 458 12.51 63.45 19.37
CA GLU A 458 11.88 62.99 18.08
C GLU A 458 11.62 61.50 17.99
N LYS A 459 12.50 60.70 18.54
CA LYS A 459 12.42 59.22 18.46
C LYS A 459 11.70 58.57 19.63
N VAL A 460 11.15 59.36 20.58
CA VAL A 460 10.39 58.85 21.73
C VAL A 460 8.90 58.99 21.46
N ASP A 461 8.15 57.88 21.63
CA ASP A 461 6.71 57.90 21.49
C ASP A 461 6.04 58.69 22.64
N GLU A 462 5.06 59.52 22.26
CA GLU A 462 4.33 60.32 23.26
C GLU A 462 3.50 59.48 24.24
N SER A 463 3.07 58.28 23.84
CA SER A 463 2.25 57.41 24.67
C SER A 463 2.53 55.91 24.38
N PRO A 464 2.67 55.07 25.40
CA PRO A 464 2.64 55.41 26.83
C PRO A 464 4.01 55.94 27.33
N MET A 465 4.00 57.07 28.02
CA MET A 465 5.16 57.65 28.67
C MET A 465 4.82 57.91 30.14
N ARG A 466 5.71 57.55 31.03
CA ARG A 466 5.47 57.70 32.47
C ARG A 466 6.76 58.09 33.21
N VAL A 467 6.71 59.17 33.96
CA VAL A 467 7.70 59.53 34.94
C VAL A 467 6.98 59.70 36.27
N THR A 468 7.30 58.85 37.24
CA THR A 468 6.60 58.82 38.54
C THR A 468 7.56 58.69 39.70
N PHE A 469 7.22 59.35 40.74
CA PHE A 469 7.83 59.11 42.05
C PHE A 469 7.31 57.73 42.53
N LYS A 470 8.22 56.79 42.76
CA LYS A 470 7.91 55.45 43.18
C LYS A 470 7.76 55.30 44.67
N GLY A 471 8.55 56.10 45.41
CA GLY A 471 8.55 56.09 46.86
C GLY A 471 9.93 56.36 47.45
N PHE A 472 10.00 56.17 48.76
CA PHE A 472 11.22 56.38 49.57
C PHE A 472 11.96 55.02 49.60
N GLY A 473 13.12 54.97 48.94
CA GLY A 473 13.97 53.76 48.89
C GLY A 473 15.04 53.84 50.01
N ASN A 474 15.78 52.75 50.23
CA ASN A 474 16.80 52.66 51.29
C ASN A 474 17.93 53.69 51.15
N ALA A 475 18.22 54.15 49.92
CA ALA A 475 19.33 55.04 49.64
C ALA A 475 18.92 56.43 49.09
N GLY A 476 17.61 56.68 48.85
CA GLY A 476 17.14 57.90 48.26
C GLY A 476 15.70 57.84 47.72
N LEU A 477 15.27 58.96 47.13
CA LEU A 477 13.95 59.07 46.48
C LEU A 477 13.95 58.34 45.13
N GLU A 478 13.13 57.36 45.00
CA GLU A 478 13.07 56.50 43.77
C GLU A 478 12.12 57.09 42.73
N LEU A 479 12.65 57.38 41.51
CA LEU A 479 11.86 57.74 40.35
C LEU A 479 11.90 56.59 39.32
N ASN A 480 10.75 56.25 38.81
CA ASN A 480 10.60 55.28 37.71
C ASN A 480 10.26 56.02 36.41
N ILE A 481 11.08 55.85 35.41
CA ILE A 481 10.97 56.44 34.08
C ILE A 481 10.72 55.35 33.10
N LEU A 482 9.61 55.45 32.36
CA LEU A 482 9.19 54.50 31.32
C LEU A 482 8.83 55.30 30.07
N ALA A 483 9.44 54.95 28.96
CA ALA A 483 9.12 55.47 27.64
C ALA A 483 9.30 54.39 26.59
N TYR A 484 8.87 54.64 25.40
CA TYR A 484 9.13 53.76 24.25
C TYR A 484 9.86 54.54 23.17
N VAL A 485 10.91 53.93 22.64
CA VAL A 485 11.67 54.49 21.52
C VAL A 485 11.12 53.85 20.23
N GLY A 486 10.69 54.68 19.29
CA GLY A 486 10.09 54.29 18.01
C GLY A 486 11.11 53.72 17.02
N THR A 487 11.83 52.68 17.45
CA THR A 487 12.80 51.96 16.60
C THR A 487 12.82 50.48 16.91
N THR A 488 13.12 49.68 15.87
CA THR A 488 13.39 48.24 16.01
C THR A 488 14.90 47.94 16.06
N SER A 489 15.74 48.92 15.69
CA SER A 489 17.21 48.81 15.64
C SER A 489 17.82 48.98 17.03
N LEU A 490 18.52 47.97 17.53
CA LEU A 490 19.19 48.02 18.82
C LEU A 490 20.29 49.10 18.87
N PRO A 491 21.15 49.33 17.86
CA PRO A 491 22.13 50.41 17.87
C PRO A 491 21.47 51.80 18.01
N VAL A 492 20.43 52.08 17.22
CA VAL A 492 19.68 53.35 17.29
C VAL A 492 19.03 53.54 18.68
N TYR A 493 18.49 52.46 19.25
CA TYR A 493 17.96 52.51 20.61
C TYR A 493 19.04 52.86 21.64
N GLN A 494 20.25 52.29 21.52
CA GLN A 494 21.35 52.55 22.46
C GLN A 494 21.79 54.01 22.41
N GLU A 495 21.89 54.60 21.21
CA GLU A 495 22.18 56.03 21.03
C GLU A 495 21.12 56.90 21.73
N VAL A 496 19.83 56.64 21.44
CA VAL A 496 18.73 57.41 22.08
C VAL A 496 18.70 57.19 23.58
N ALA A 497 18.93 55.98 24.06
CA ALA A 497 18.96 55.69 25.50
C ALA A 497 20.10 56.41 26.20
N GLU A 498 21.27 56.57 25.58
CA GLU A 498 22.39 57.30 26.07
C GLU A 498 22.07 58.82 26.15
N GLU A 499 21.51 59.38 25.05
CA GLU A 499 21.08 60.79 25.01
C GLU A 499 20.06 61.12 26.13
N LEU A 500 19.06 60.24 26.31
CA LEU A 500 18.06 60.39 27.37
C LEU A 500 18.68 60.31 28.78
N GLN A 501 19.60 59.37 29.01
CA GLN A 501 20.25 59.20 30.31
C GLN A 501 21.13 60.41 30.67
N LEU A 502 21.89 60.93 29.69
CA LEU A 502 22.69 62.12 29.86
C LEU A 502 21.82 63.38 30.11
N GLY A 503 20.70 63.48 29.35
CA GLY A 503 19.74 64.56 29.56
C GLY A 503 19.09 64.52 30.96
N ILE A 504 18.70 63.32 31.42
CA ILE A 504 18.16 63.12 32.76
C ILE A 504 19.21 63.54 33.83
N MET A 505 20.48 63.18 33.64
CA MET A 505 21.56 63.53 34.55
C MET A 505 21.77 65.03 34.60
N ALA A 506 21.71 65.72 33.46
CA ALA A 506 21.81 67.17 33.38
C ALA A 506 20.65 67.86 34.11
N ILE A 507 19.40 67.45 33.92
CA ILE A 507 18.21 67.97 34.59
C ILE A 507 18.36 67.85 36.13
N VAL A 508 18.79 66.71 36.62
CA VAL A 508 18.98 66.49 38.06
C VAL A 508 20.02 67.43 38.62
N ALA A 509 21.14 67.66 37.91
CA ALA A 509 22.19 68.56 38.30
C ALA A 509 21.74 70.04 38.27
N GLU A 510 20.98 70.48 37.25
CA GLU A 510 20.45 71.84 37.08
C GLU A 510 19.50 72.21 38.22
N HIS A 511 18.72 71.29 38.73
CA HIS A 511 17.86 71.47 39.89
C HIS A 511 18.63 71.38 41.23
N GLY A 512 19.93 71.27 41.22
CA GLY A 512 20.74 71.19 42.40
C GLY A 512 20.60 69.91 43.24
N SER A 513 19.98 68.89 42.65
CA SER A 513 19.86 67.58 43.27
C SER A 513 21.06 66.67 42.88
N LYS A 514 21.24 65.57 43.60
CA LYS A 514 22.31 64.63 43.36
C LYS A 514 21.71 63.23 43.13
N MET A 515 22.25 62.52 42.17
CA MET A 515 21.98 61.09 42.05
C MET A 515 22.73 60.28 43.09
N VAL A 516 22.07 59.38 43.74
CA VAL A 516 22.67 58.49 44.74
C VAL A 516 23.07 57.19 44.10
N PRO A 517 24.29 56.67 44.33
CA PRO A 517 24.71 55.40 43.76
C PRO A 517 23.82 54.22 44.25
N VAL A 518 23.58 53.31 43.37
CA VAL A 518 22.91 52.07 43.71
C VAL A 518 23.94 51.09 44.32
N TRP A 519 24.14 51.22 45.63
CA TRP A 519 24.94 50.22 46.33
C TRP A 519 24.08 48.97 46.55
N PRO A 520 24.62 47.78 46.27
CA PRO A 520 23.97 46.60 46.74
C PRO A 520 23.94 46.64 48.25
N VAL A 521 22.75 46.59 48.85
CA VAL A 521 22.63 46.40 50.29
C VAL A 521 23.23 45.02 50.55
N SER A 522 24.44 44.99 51.13
CA SER A 522 24.98 43.77 51.69
C SER A 522 24.00 43.29 52.74
N ALA A 523 23.36 42.12 52.43
CA ALA A 523 22.51 41.42 53.38
C ALA A 523 23.29 41.00 54.62
#